data_314ddf6dcd026af0eee50c7d90c8cb75
#
_entry.id   314ddf6dcd026af0eee50c7d90c8cb75
#
_cell.length_a   1.000
_cell.length_b   1.000
_cell.length_c   1.000
_cell.angle_alpha   90.00
_cell.angle_beta   90.00
_cell.angle_gamma   90.00
#
_symmetry.space_group_name_H-M   'P 1'
#
loop_
_entity.id
_entity.type
_entity.pdbx_description
1 polymer ?
#
loop_
_entity_poly.entity_id
_entity_poly.type
_entity_poly.pdbx_seq_one_letter_code
_entity_poly.pdbx_strand_id
1 'polypeptide(L)'
;SLNSIIYSKGVFVTTERKKEKVTFADLASKLSGQITGHGNVNIENWAGAGGGTIVDVEVDPETGQVKILRCTAIQNAGKAIHPGHVEGQMQGGVVQGIGWALYEGYEYDESGHVLNANLLDYKLPTSLDVPRIEAVIIEKPFASNPYGARGVGETPIISPAPAIANA
;
A
#
# COMPACT_ATOMS: atom_id res chain seq x y z
N SER A 1 -11.56 -35.44 3.77
CA SER A 1 -11.09 -34.48 2.74
C SER A 1 -10.88 -33.10 3.38
N LEU A 2 -9.84 -32.35 3.02
CA LEU A 2 -9.61 -30.97 3.52
C LEU A 2 -10.80 -30.05 3.20
N ASN A 3 -11.54 -30.32 2.15
CA ASN A 3 -12.72 -29.56 1.74
C ASN A 3 -13.93 -29.78 2.64
N SER A 4 -13.87 -30.74 3.58
CA SER A 4 -14.93 -31.02 4.54
C SER A 4 -14.72 -30.41 5.92
N ILE A 5 -13.73 -29.49 6.06
CA ILE A 5 -13.41 -28.80 7.32
C ILE A 5 -13.70 -27.32 7.16
N ILE A 6 -14.50 -26.77 8.05
CA ILE A 6 -14.75 -25.32 8.16
C ILE A 6 -14.05 -24.80 9.42
N TYR A 7 -13.28 -23.71 9.28
CA TYR A 7 -12.71 -23.00 10.40
C TYR A 7 -13.47 -21.68 10.64
N SER A 8 -13.90 -21.47 11.86
CA SER A 8 -14.54 -20.20 12.26
C SER A 8 -14.30 -19.94 13.75
N LYS A 9 -13.89 -18.72 14.07
CA LYS A 9 -13.72 -18.22 15.44
C LYS A 9 -12.92 -19.17 16.37
N GLY A 10 -11.80 -19.70 15.87
CA GLY A 10 -10.93 -20.59 16.64
C GLY A 10 -11.37 -22.05 16.72
N VAL A 11 -12.42 -22.45 16.00
CA VAL A 11 -12.97 -23.81 15.99
C VAL A 11 -12.96 -24.40 14.59
N PHE A 12 -12.48 -25.63 14.46
CA PHE A 12 -12.59 -26.45 13.26
C PHE A 12 -13.81 -27.35 13.38
N VAL A 13 -14.62 -27.43 12.35
CA VAL A 13 -15.83 -28.23 12.30
C VAL A 13 -15.82 -29.08 11.02
N THR A 14 -16.03 -30.39 11.14
CA THR A 14 -16.23 -31.24 9.96
C THR A 14 -17.65 -31.09 9.43
N THR A 15 -17.79 -31.05 8.09
CA THR A 15 -19.09 -30.96 7.42
C THR A 15 -19.73 -32.36 7.16
N GLU A 16 -19.04 -33.45 7.53
CA GLU A 16 -19.49 -34.83 7.36
C GLU A 16 -20.51 -35.22 8.42
N ARG A 17 -21.14 -36.43 8.26
CA ARG A 17 -22.26 -36.90 9.07
C ARG A 17 -22.07 -36.87 10.59
N LYS A 18 -20.85 -36.98 11.10
CA LYS A 18 -20.47 -36.64 12.49
C LYS A 18 -19.82 -35.26 12.47
N LYS A 19 -20.55 -34.26 12.92
CA LYS A 19 -20.01 -32.89 13.14
C LYS A 19 -19.06 -32.91 14.33
N GLU A 20 -17.83 -33.28 14.09
CA GLU A 20 -16.77 -33.19 15.10
C GLU A 20 -16.28 -31.73 15.18
N LYS A 21 -16.09 -31.26 16.40
CA LYS A 21 -15.58 -29.92 16.68
C LYS A 21 -14.28 -30.05 17.45
N VAL A 22 -13.26 -29.34 17.00
CA VAL A 22 -11.96 -29.25 17.69
C VAL A 22 -11.55 -27.79 17.73
N THR A 23 -11.16 -27.31 18.92
CA THR A 23 -10.65 -25.94 19.03
C THR A 23 -9.21 -25.87 18.57
N PHE A 24 -8.76 -24.65 18.18
CA PHE A 24 -7.36 -24.43 17.86
C PHE A 24 -6.45 -24.74 19.07
N ALA A 25 -6.91 -24.40 20.28
CA ALA A 25 -6.18 -24.70 21.53
C ALA A 25 -6.03 -26.21 21.77
N ASP A 26 -7.09 -27.01 21.53
CA ASP A 26 -7.03 -28.47 21.65
C ASP A 26 -6.07 -29.10 20.63
N LEU A 27 -6.04 -28.56 19.39
CA LEU A 27 -5.07 -29.00 18.40
C LEU A 27 -3.64 -28.64 18.82
N ALA A 28 -3.43 -27.41 19.25
CA ALA A 28 -2.11 -26.93 19.68
C ALA A 28 -1.57 -27.74 20.88
N SER A 29 -2.43 -28.10 21.84
CA SER A 29 -2.03 -28.91 23.00
C SER A 29 -1.63 -30.36 22.67
N LYS A 30 -2.10 -30.89 21.52
CA LYS A 30 -1.78 -32.25 21.05
C LYS A 30 -0.52 -32.30 20.18
N LEU A 31 0.01 -31.14 19.80
CA LEU A 31 1.20 -31.07 18.96
C LEU A 31 2.43 -30.93 19.86
N SER A 32 3.40 -31.80 19.64
CA SER A 32 4.68 -31.79 20.38
C SER A 32 5.71 -30.78 19.83
N GLY A 33 5.31 -29.87 18.93
CA GLY A 33 6.20 -28.92 18.29
C GLY A 33 5.50 -27.83 17.51
N GLN A 34 6.28 -26.99 16.84
CA GLN A 34 5.81 -25.90 16.02
C GLN A 34 5.13 -26.42 14.75
N ILE A 35 3.97 -25.85 14.41
CA ILE A 35 3.33 -26.07 13.11
C ILE A 35 4.00 -25.12 12.11
N THR A 36 4.62 -25.68 11.08
CA THR A 36 5.19 -24.91 9.98
C THR A 36 4.43 -25.21 8.70
N GLY A 37 3.92 -24.15 8.08
CA GLY A 37 3.30 -24.23 6.75
C GLY A 37 4.31 -23.72 5.70
N HIS A 38 4.40 -24.43 4.58
CA HIS A 38 5.15 -24.00 3.41
C HIS A 38 4.18 -23.68 2.30
N GLY A 39 4.31 -22.47 1.72
CA GLY A 39 3.55 -22.04 0.55
C GLY A 39 4.52 -21.60 -0.55
N ASN A 40 4.28 -22.02 -1.77
CA ASN A 40 4.99 -21.55 -2.94
C ASN A 40 3.98 -21.08 -3.98
N VAL A 41 4.21 -19.90 -4.54
CA VAL A 41 3.37 -19.34 -5.61
C VAL A 41 4.28 -19.07 -6.81
N ASN A 42 3.99 -19.75 -7.92
CA ASN A 42 4.60 -19.47 -9.21
C ASN A 42 3.54 -18.80 -10.11
N ILE A 43 3.73 -17.52 -10.41
CA ILE A 43 2.78 -16.74 -11.21
C ILE A 43 3.30 -16.72 -12.65
N GLU A 44 2.67 -17.49 -13.54
CA GLU A 44 3.02 -17.52 -14.96
C GLU A 44 2.55 -16.26 -15.70
N ASN A 45 1.40 -15.70 -15.30
CA ASN A 45 0.82 -14.48 -15.89
C ASN A 45 0.78 -13.39 -14.81
N TRP A 46 1.67 -12.43 -14.93
CA TRP A 46 1.75 -11.33 -13.99
C TRP A 46 0.90 -10.14 -14.47
N ALA A 47 0.03 -9.63 -13.60
CA ALA A 47 -0.68 -8.39 -13.83
C ALA A 47 -0.14 -7.31 -12.91
N GLY A 48 0.42 -6.27 -13.51
CA GLY A 48 0.87 -5.09 -12.78
C GLY A 48 -0.27 -4.40 -12.02
N ALA A 49 0.09 -3.62 -11.02
CA ALA A 49 -0.80 -2.62 -10.43
C ALA A 49 -0.90 -1.42 -11.37
N GLY A 50 -2.05 -0.75 -11.35
CA GLY A 50 -2.27 0.47 -12.11
C GLY A 50 -2.95 1.51 -11.23
N GLY A 51 -2.57 2.77 -11.40
CA GLY A 51 -3.14 3.88 -10.64
C GLY A 51 -2.82 5.22 -11.27
N GLY A 52 -3.32 6.27 -10.66
CA GLY A 52 -3.09 7.65 -11.06
C GLY A 52 -3.41 8.62 -9.94
N THR A 53 -2.97 9.85 -10.09
CA THR A 53 -3.22 10.93 -9.12
C THR A 53 -3.75 12.14 -9.85
N ILE A 54 -4.77 12.77 -9.26
CA ILE A 54 -5.33 14.05 -9.71
C ILE A 54 -5.04 15.06 -8.61
N VAL A 55 -4.48 16.21 -9.00
CA VAL A 55 -4.17 17.30 -8.08
C VAL A 55 -4.77 18.61 -8.56
N ASP A 56 -5.19 19.44 -7.62
CA ASP A 56 -5.46 20.86 -7.84
C ASP A 56 -4.39 21.64 -7.07
N VAL A 57 -3.73 22.57 -7.73
CA VAL A 57 -2.67 23.38 -7.13
C VAL A 57 -2.99 24.87 -7.23
N GLU A 58 -2.44 25.63 -6.31
CA GLU A 58 -2.34 27.10 -6.34
C GLU A 58 -0.86 27.46 -6.39
N VAL A 59 -0.48 28.28 -7.34
CA VAL A 59 0.90 28.74 -7.51
C VAL A 59 0.97 30.23 -7.28
N ASP A 60 1.83 30.66 -6.38
CA ASP A 60 2.17 32.07 -6.21
C ASP A 60 3.16 32.49 -7.32
N PRO A 61 2.75 33.36 -8.24
CA PRO A 61 3.60 33.74 -9.38
C PRO A 61 4.80 34.62 -8.97
N GLU A 62 4.78 35.22 -7.78
CA GLU A 62 5.90 36.05 -7.33
C GLU A 62 7.00 35.25 -6.66
N THR A 63 6.61 34.21 -5.91
CA THR A 63 7.55 33.37 -5.15
C THR A 63 7.82 32.01 -5.79
N GLY A 64 6.94 31.54 -6.67
CA GLY A 64 6.95 30.20 -7.21
C GLY A 64 6.47 29.13 -6.21
N GLN A 65 5.95 29.54 -5.05
CA GLN A 65 5.44 28.59 -4.05
C GLN A 65 4.22 27.86 -4.59
N VAL A 66 4.26 26.52 -4.49
CA VAL A 66 3.16 25.64 -4.89
C VAL A 66 2.45 25.13 -3.65
N LYS A 67 1.12 25.30 -3.62
CA LYS A 67 0.25 24.75 -2.59
C LYS A 67 -0.72 23.76 -3.22
N ILE A 68 -0.74 22.54 -2.71
CA ILE A 68 -1.70 21.54 -3.16
C ILE A 68 -3.02 21.74 -2.43
N LEU A 69 -4.09 22.05 -3.17
CA LEU A 69 -5.43 22.30 -2.63
C LEU A 69 -6.21 21.00 -2.43
N ARG A 70 -6.07 20.07 -3.37
CA ARG A 70 -6.74 18.77 -3.36
C ARG A 70 -5.85 17.71 -4.02
N CYS A 71 -5.89 16.50 -3.48
CA CYS A 71 -5.20 15.35 -4.05
C CYS A 71 -6.09 14.11 -3.97
N THR A 72 -6.36 13.49 -5.12
CA THR A 72 -7.10 12.23 -5.21
C THR A 72 -6.21 11.16 -5.82
N ALA A 73 -5.95 10.11 -5.07
CA ALA A 73 -5.20 8.93 -5.51
C ALA A 73 -6.17 7.82 -5.94
N ILE A 74 -5.98 7.26 -7.11
CA ILE A 74 -6.80 6.19 -7.67
C ILE A 74 -5.90 5.00 -7.93
N GLN A 75 -6.27 3.82 -7.41
CA GLN A 75 -5.48 2.61 -7.65
C GLN A 75 -6.35 1.36 -7.75
N ASN A 76 -5.98 0.49 -8.70
CA ASN A 76 -6.54 -0.85 -8.78
C ASN A 76 -5.76 -1.80 -7.87
N ALA A 77 -6.35 -2.12 -6.73
CA ALA A 77 -5.80 -3.04 -5.73
C ALA A 77 -6.12 -4.52 -6.03
N GLY A 78 -6.79 -4.82 -7.16
CA GLY A 78 -7.34 -6.14 -7.40
C GLY A 78 -8.45 -6.44 -6.39
N LYS A 79 -8.24 -7.38 -5.48
CA LYS A 79 -9.05 -7.55 -4.27
C LYS A 79 -8.36 -6.85 -3.09
N ALA A 80 -8.98 -5.85 -2.52
CA ALA A 80 -8.49 -5.20 -1.31
C ALA A 80 -8.74 -6.13 -0.10
N ILE A 81 -7.72 -6.86 0.31
CA ILE A 81 -7.82 -7.82 1.43
C ILE A 81 -8.13 -7.08 2.74
N HIS A 82 -7.53 -5.92 2.94
CA HIS A 82 -7.80 -5.04 4.06
C HIS A 82 -7.91 -3.59 3.56
N PRO A 83 -9.11 -3.10 3.22
CA PRO A 83 -9.31 -1.79 2.59
C PRO A 83 -8.66 -0.63 3.33
N GLY A 84 -8.77 -0.58 4.66
CA GLY A 84 -8.16 0.48 5.46
C GLY A 84 -6.61 0.50 5.38
N HIS A 85 -5.96 -0.67 5.28
CA HIS A 85 -4.51 -0.71 5.06
C HIS A 85 -4.14 -0.29 3.63
N VAL A 86 -4.95 -0.65 2.64
CA VAL A 86 -4.77 -0.21 1.25
C VAL A 86 -4.87 1.31 1.16
N GLU A 87 -5.89 1.90 1.79
CA GLU A 87 -6.06 3.36 1.86
C GLU A 87 -4.85 4.05 2.50
N GLY A 88 -4.38 3.53 3.65
CA GLY A 88 -3.19 4.06 4.31
C GLY A 88 -1.92 3.97 3.46
N GLN A 89 -1.72 2.88 2.71
CA GLN A 89 -0.61 2.75 1.76
C GLN A 89 -0.72 3.75 0.62
N MET A 90 -1.91 3.96 0.08
CA MET A 90 -2.14 4.95 -0.98
C MET A 90 -1.83 6.37 -0.50
N GLN A 91 -2.32 6.73 0.69
CA GLN A 91 -2.05 8.05 1.29
C GLN A 91 -0.56 8.24 1.56
N GLY A 92 0.11 7.26 2.16
CA GLY A 92 1.55 7.32 2.45
C GLY A 92 2.41 7.42 1.19
N GLY A 93 2.10 6.66 0.15
CA GLY A 93 2.80 6.72 -1.13
C GLY A 93 2.64 8.07 -1.83
N VAL A 94 1.43 8.66 -1.79
CA VAL A 94 1.17 10.00 -2.34
C VAL A 94 1.97 11.06 -1.59
N VAL A 95 2.00 11.02 -0.24
CA VAL A 95 2.79 11.98 0.57
C VAL A 95 4.26 11.92 0.18
N GLN A 96 4.81 10.71 -0.01
CA GLN A 96 6.18 10.55 -0.46
C GLN A 96 6.39 11.15 -1.86
N GLY A 97 5.46 10.96 -2.79
CA GLY A 97 5.53 11.57 -4.12
C GLY A 97 5.39 13.09 -4.11
N ILE A 98 4.61 13.66 -3.19
CA ILE A 98 4.55 15.11 -2.93
C ILE A 98 5.90 15.60 -2.40
N GLY A 99 6.52 14.87 -1.47
CA GLY A 99 7.84 15.17 -0.96
C GLY A 99 8.86 15.26 -2.08
N TRP A 100 8.89 14.31 -2.98
CA TRP A 100 9.80 14.31 -4.14
C TRP A 100 9.55 15.45 -5.12
N ALA A 101 8.30 15.89 -5.23
CA ALA A 101 7.98 16.99 -6.15
C ALA A 101 8.35 18.38 -5.62
N LEU A 102 8.20 18.63 -4.31
CA LEU A 102 8.17 19.98 -3.75
C LEU A 102 9.20 20.24 -2.65
N TYR A 103 9.70 19.22 -1.95
CA TYR A 103 10.48 19.40 -0.72
C TYR A 103 11.83 18.71 -0.72
N GLU A 104 11.87 17.46 -1.21
CA GLU A 104 13.03 16.60 -1.09
C GLU A 104 14.04 16.86 -2.21
N GLY A 105 15.30 17.06 -1.83
CA GLY A 105 16.39 17.25 -2.78
C GLY A 105 17.73 17.02 -2.11
N TYR A 106 18.69 16.47 -2.84
CA TYR A 106 20.07 16.39 -2.40
C TYR A 106 20.83 17.59 -2.88
N GLU A 107 21.51 18.27 -1.95
CA GLU A 107 22.42 19.35 -2.23
C GLU A 107 23.86 18.84 -2.16
N TYR A 108 24.67 19.16 -3.19
CA TYR A 108 26.05 18.69 -3.30
C TYR A 108 26.99 19.87 -3.36
N ASP A 109 28.18 19.76 -2.73
CA ASP A 109 29.28 20.64 -2.96
C ASP A 109 30.00 20.35 -4.31
N GLU A 110 30.98 21.18 -4.66
CA GLU A 110 31.79 21.03 -5.89
C GLU A 110 32.58 19.69 -5.93
N SER A 111 32.82 19.09 -4.76
CA SER A 111 33.52 17.79 -4.61
C SER A 111 32.59 16.61 -4.63
N GLY A 112 31.26 16.81 -4.70
CA GLY A 112 30.25 15.77 -4.71
C GLY A 112 29.84 15.27 -3.32
N HIS A 113 30.20 15.96 -2.23
CA HIS A 113 29.68 15.63 -0.90
C HIS A 113 28.26 16.14 -0.71
N VAL A 114 27.41 15.34 -0.09
CA VAL A 114 26.04 15.72 0.25
C VAL A 114 26.05 16.72 1.41
N LEU A 115 25.54 17.92 1.20
CA LEU A 115 25.51 18.98 2.20
C LEU A 115 24.37 18.82 3.22
N ASN A 116 23.25 18.23 2.80
CA ASN A 116 22.03 18.08 3.60
C ASN A 116 21.75 16.61 4.00
N ALA A 117 22.79 15.86 4.38
CA ALA A 117 22.72 14.43 4.73
C ALA A 117 22.12 14.15 6.14
N ASN A 118 21.21 14.98 6.61
CA ASN A 118 20.57 14.81 7.92
C ASN A 118 19.11 15.30 7.87
N LEU A 119 18.28 14.86 8.83
CA LEU A 119 16.85 15.19 8.87
C LEU A 119 16.54 16.65 9.29
N LEU A 120 17.54 17.44 9.64
CA LEU A 120 17.36 18.87 9.88
C LEU A 120 17.29 19.63 8.55
N ASP A 121 18.12 19.24 7.59
CA ASP A 121 18.31 19.96 6.32
C ASP A 121 17.61 19.25 5.15
N TYR A 122 17.56 17.91 5.13
CA TYR A 122 16.76 17.14 4.18
C TYR A 122 15.27 17.24 4.55
N LYS A 123 14.50 17.96 3.73
CA LYS A 123 13.13 18.32 4.04
C LYS A 123 12.16 17.21 3.63
N LEU A 124 11.56 16.55 4.61
CA LEU A 124 10.41 15.68 4.40
C LEU A 124 9.11 16.47 4.62
N PRO A 125 8.04 16.22 3.85
CA PRO A 125 6.77 16.88 4.10
C PRO A 125 6.20 16.47 5.47
N THR A 126 5.67 17.46 6.18
CA THR A 126 4.96 17.25 7.45
C THR A 126 3.46 17.17 7.20
N SER A 127 2.67 16.88 8.23
CA SER A 127 1.21 16.85 8.14
C SER A 127 0.57 18.22 7.84
N LEU A 128 1.35 19.31 7.96
CA LEU A 128 0.89 20.67 7.60
C LEU A 128 1.15 20.99 6.14
N ASP A 129 2.06 20.28 5.49
CA ASP A 129 2.48 20.54 4.11
C ASP A 129 1.63 19.82 3.07
N VAL A 130 0.83 18.85 3.50
CA VAL A 130 0.04 18.01 2.60
C VAL A 130 -1.47 18.20 2.83
N PRO A 131 -2.29 18.20 1.77
CA PRO A 131 -3.73 18.25 1.90
C PRO A 131 -4.27 16.91 2.40
N ARG A 132 -5.58 16.87 2.71
CA ARG A 132 -6.27 15.60 2.85
C ARG A 132 -6.21 14.84 1.52
N ILE A 133 -5.69 13.62 1.54
CA ILE A 133 -5.59 12.76 0.37
C ILE A 133 -6.83 11.86 0.33
N GLU A 134 -7.59 11.95 -0.75
CA GLU A 134 -8.69 11.04 -1.04
C GLU A 134 -8.14 9.80 -1.76
N ALA A 135 -8.37 8.62 -1.18
CA ALA A 135 -7.97 7.35 -1.78
C ALA A 135 -9.17 6.64 -2.39
N VAL A 136 -9.13 6.43 -3.70
CA VAL A 136 -10.16 5.70 -4.47
C VAL A 136 -9.62 4.33 -4.83
N ILE A 137 -10.10 3.31 -4.13
CA ILE A 137 -9.71 1.92 -4.35
C ILE A 137 -10.62 1.31 -5.42
N ILE A 138 -10.02 0.88 -6.53
CA ILE A 138 -10.69 0.09 -7.56
C ILE A 138 -10.41 -1.37 -7.28
N GLU A 139 -11.46 -2.18 -7.15
CA GLU A 139 -11.36 -3.62 -7.03
C GLU A 139 -11.67 -4.31 -8.36
N LYS A 140 -10.62 -4.68 -9.09
CA LYS A 140 -10.71 -5.54 -10.27
C LYS A 140 -9.78 -6.74 -10.06
N PRO A 141 -10.27 -7.80 -9.41
CA PRO A 141 -9.47 -8.98 -9.09
C PRO A 141 -8.80 -9.59 -10.33
N PHE A 142 -7.60 -10.12 -10.14
CA PHE A 142 -6.86 -10.82 -11.17
C PHE A 142 -6.74 -12.30 -10.81
N ALA A 143 -7.32 -13.16 -11.64
CA ALA A 143 -7.52 -14.58 -11.30
C ALA A 143 -6.24 -15.36 -11.00
N SER A 144 -5.09 -14.98 -11.60
CA SER A 144 -3.81 -15.65 -11.38
C SER A 144 -3.10 -15.22 -10.09
N ASN A 145 -3.53 -14.12 -9.47
CA ASN A 145 -2.94 -13.67 -8.21
C ASN A 145 -3.65 -14.31 -7.00
N PRO A 146 -2.93 -14.63 -5.92
CA PRO A 146 -3.55 -15.08 -4.68
C PRO A 146 -4.64 -14.10 -4.22
N TYR A 147 -5.82 -14.64 -3.94
CA TYR A 147 -7.04 -13.87 -3.60
C TYR A 147 -7.46 -12.82 -4.63
N GLY A 148 -6.85 -12.78 -5.82
CA GLY A 148 -7.07 -11.74 -6.82
C GLY A 148 -6.45 -10.38 -6.47
N ALA A 149 -5.60 -10.32 -5.45
CA ALA A 149 -4.98 -9.08 -5.00
C ALA A 149 -3.91 -8.58 -5.99
N ARG A 150 -3.67 -7.27 -5.99
CA ARG A 150 -2.57 -6.60 -6.72
C ARG A 150 -1.70 -5.82 -5.73
N GLY A 151 -0.48 -5.49 -6.14
CA GLY A 151 0.43 -4.68 -5.34
C GLY A 151 -0.12 -3.27 -5.09
N VAL A 152 0.05 -2.76 -3.87
CA VAL A 152 -0.42 -1.42 -3.48
C VAL A 152 0.67 -0.57 -2.81
N GLY A 153 1.87 -1.12 -2.63
CA GLY A 153 2.94 -0.45 -1.89
C GLY A 153 3.59 0.71 -2.64
N GLU A 154 3.93 0.52 -3.90
CA GLU A 154 4.76 1.47 -4.66
C GLU A 154 4.00 2.25 -5.74
N THR A 155 2.88 1.72 -6.23
CA THR A 155 2.09 2.39 -7.29
C THR A 155 1.69 3.83 -6.92
N PRO A 156 1.30 4.15 -5.68
CA PRO A 156 0.82 5.49 -5.33
C PRO A 156 1.89 6.58 -5.37
N ILE A 157 3.18 6.24 -5.29
CA ILE A 157 4.28 7.22 -5.34
C ILE A 157 4.61 7.69 -6.75
N ILE A 158 4.25 6.92 -7.78
CA ILE A 158 4.71 7.14 -9.16
C ILE A 158 4.07 8.39 -9.77
N SER A 159 2.78 8.60 -9.54
CA SER A 159 2.00 9.62 -10.24
C SER A 159 1.89 11.01 -9.59
N PRO A 160 2.13 11.23 -8.27
CA PRO A 160 1.98 12.56 -7.68
C PRO A 160 2.95 13.59 -8.23
N ALA A 161 4.24 13.28 -8.34
CA ALA A 161 5.22 14.24 -8.82
C ALA A 161 4.92 14.73 -10.25
N PRO A 162 4.68 13.87 -11.26
CA PRO A 162 4.30 14.35 -12.58
C PRO A 162 2.92 15.04 -12.60
N ALA A 163 1.98 14.66 -11.72
CA ALA A 163 0.69 15.34 -11.64
C ALA A 163 0.86 16.79 -11.15
N ILE A 164 1.70 17.02 -10.15
CA ILE A 164 2.01 18.36 -9.60
C ILE A 164 2.76 19.21 -10.63
N ALA A 165 3.72 18.62 -11.34
CA ALA A 165 4.52 19.34 -12.32
C ALA A 165 3.76 19.76 -13.58
N ASN A 166 2.63 19.11 -13.88
CA ASN A 166 1.81 19.37 -15.07
C ASN A 166 0.48 20.10 -14.74
N ALA A 167 0.28 20.49 -13.49
CA ALA A 167 -0.95 21.15 -13.03
C ALA A 167 -1.00 22.65 -13.40
#